data_c3f7906715067dddb82718d38b9f71b8
#
_entry.id   c3f7906715067dddb82718d38b9f71b8
#
_cell.length_a   1.000
_cell.length_b   1.000
_cell.length_c   1.000
_cell.angle_alpha   90.00
_cell.angle_beta   90.00
_cell.angle_gamma   90.00
#
_symmetry.space_group_name_H-M   'P 1'
#
loop_
_entity.id
_entity.type
_entity.pdbx_description
1 polymer ?
#
loop_
_entity_poly.entity_id
_entity_poly.type
_entity_poly.pdbx_seq_one_letter_code
_entity_poly.pdbx_strand_id
1 'polypeptide(L)'
;RPGHGCRKDSTSWAIPAILRATQYQRGVWSMKKILFVCHGNICRSPMAEYVMKDLVKKSGLEEEFQIASAATSREEIGNPVYPPARRKLAEHGIPCESHAARQLRNHDYEEYDLLIGMDKANLHNMFRICGGDFNNKMHLLLEYAGRPDQEVMDPWYTGDFDSTWQDVLEGCEGLLDNLM
;
A
#
# COMPACT_ATOMS: atom_id res chain seq x y z
N ARG A 1 7.24 -64.18 -32.40
CA ARG A 1 7.28 -62.76 -32.84
C ARG A 1 7.07 -61.90 -31.64
N PRO A 2 7.87 -60.82 -31.39
CA PRO A 2 7.86 -60.08 -30.15
C PRO A 2 6.80 -59.03 -30.17
N GLY A 3 6.08 -58.91 -29.04
CA GLY A 3 5.12 -57.85 -28.77
C GLY A 3 5.84 -56.56 -28.33
N HIS A 4 5.40 -55.44 -28.88
CA HIS A 4 5.90 -54.13 -28.54
C HIS A 4 5.26 -53.65 -27.23
N GLY A 5 6.06 -53.55 -26.17
CA GLY A 5 5.67 -52.90 -24.92
C GLY A 5 5.76 -51.40 -25.08
N CYS A 6 4.63 -50.72 -24.90
CA CYS A 6 4.54 -49.29 -24.82
C CYS A 6 5.07 -48.83 -23.47
N ARG A 7 6.19 -48.12 -23.45
CA ARG A 7 6.70 -47.44 -22.24
C ARG A 7 5.89 -46.16 -22.06
N LYS A 8 5.19 -46.06 -20.95
CA LYS A 8 4.62 -44.82 -20.46
C LYS A 8 5.74 -44.03 -19.80
N ASP A 9 6.22 -43.01 -20.48
CA ASP A 9 7.12 -42.01 -19.86
C ASP A 9 6.30 -41.14 -18.94
N SER A 10 6.38 -41.43 -17.65
CA SER A 10 5.92 -40.55 -16.60
C SER A 10 7.02 -39.49 -16.36
N THR A 11 6.96 -38.38 -17.10
CA THR A 11 7.77 -37.22 -16.79
C THR A 11 7.21 -36.56 -15.50
N SER A 12 7.75 -37.01 -14.38
CA SER A 12 7.61 -36.34 -13.10
C SER A 12 8.30 -34.98 -13.19
N TRP A 13 7.53 -33.91 -13.18
CA TRP A 13 8.01 -32.53 -13.02
C TRP A 13 8.46 -32.33 -11.57
N ALA A 14 9.49 -32.99 -11.14
CA ALA A 14 10.16 -32.74 -9.88
C ALA A 14 10.92 -31.41 -10.02
N ILE A 15 10.49 -30.38 -9.33
CA ILE A 15 11.23 -29.11 -9.19
C ILE A 15 12.63 -29.46 -8.66
N PRO A 16 13.72 -29.04 -9.33
CA PRO A 16 15.07 -29.35 -8.90
C PRO A 16 15.30 -28.92 -7.45
N ALA A 17 15.98 -29.76 -6.67
CA ALA A 17 16.28 -29.47 -5.25
C ALA A 17 17.01 -28.12 -5.02
N ILE A 18 17.72 -27.64 -6.04
CA ILE A 18 18.38 -26.32 -6.05
C ILE A 18 17.38 -25.16 -5.93
N LEU A 19 16.20 -25.27 -6.57
CA LEU A 19 15.15 -24.24 -6.45
C LEU A 19 14.45 -24.28 -5.09
N ARG A 20 14.47 -25.41 -4.38
CA ARG A 20 13.98 -25.48 -2.99
C ARG A 20 14.96 -24.88 -2.00
N ALA A 21 16.27 -24.98 -2.27
CA ALA A 21 17.31 -24.43 -1.40
C ALA A 21 17.35 -22.89 -1.47
N THR A 22 17.04 -22.28 -2.63
CA THR A 22 16.97 -20.83 -2.79
C THR A 22 15.74 -20.20 -2.11
N GLN A 23 14.69 -20.99 -1.86
CA GLN A 23 13.54 -20.52 -1.05
C GLN A 23 13.84 -20.55 0.46
N TYR A 24 14.79 -21.35 0.92
CA TYR A 24 15.14 -21.46 2.35
C TYR A 24 16.20 -20.43 2.80
N GLN A 25 16.84 -19.73 1.86
CA GLN A 25 17.75 -18.62 2.14
C GLN A 25 17.11 -17.24 1.95
N ARG A 26 15.79 -17.14 1.97
CA ARG A 26 15.12 -15.85 2.20
C ARG A 26 15.43 -15.48 3.64
N GLY A 27 16.52 -14.73 3.79
CA GLY A 27 16.91 -14.14 5.07
C GLY A 27 15.70 -13.49 5.72
N VAL A 28 15.75 -13.31 7.03
CA VAL A 28 14.74 -12.62 7.85
C VAL A 28 14.19 -11.44 7.06
N TRP A 29 13.03 -11.62 6.40
CA TRP A 29 12.36 -10.54 5.70
C TRP A 29 11.89 -9.58 6.76
N SER A 30 12.58 -8.47 6.88
CA SER A 30 12.13 -7.37 7.70
C SER A 30 10.79 -6.91 7.13
N MET A 31 9.73 -6.99 7.93
CA MET A 31 8.39 -6.52 7.58
C MET A 31 8.47 -5.08 7.07
N LYS A 32 7.98 -4.82 5.87
CA LYS A 32 7.94 -3.48 5.27
C LYS A 32 6.79 -2.68 5.87
N LYS A 33 7.09 -1.54 6.46
CA LYS A 33 6.11 -0.70 7.17
C LYS A 33 5.81 0.57 6.37
N ILE A 34 4.56 0.72 5.93
CA ILE A 34 4.10 1.83 5.10
C ILE A 34 3.01 2.61 5.82
N LEU A 35 3.17 3.92 5.88
CA LEU A 35 2.18 4.84 6.43
C LEU A 35 1.70 5.80 5.34
N PHE A 36 0.42 5.72 4.97
CA PHE A 36 -0.21 6.68 4.07
C PHE A 36 -0.73 7.88 4.85
N VAL A 37 -0.49 9.08 4.36
CA VAL A 37 -0.83 10.33 5.06
C VAL A 37 -1.60 11.27 4.14
N CYS A 38 -2.70 11.82 4.65
CA CYS A 38 -3.41 12.95 4.03
C CYS A 38 -3.81 13.97 5.09
N HIS A 39 -4.63 14.96 4.74
CA HIS A 39 -5.02 16.00 5.68
C HIS A 39 -5.86 15.46 6.84
N GLY A 40 -6.98 14.79 6.55
CA GLY A 40 -7.97 14.37 7.56
C GLY A 40 -7.96 12.90 7.95
N ASN A 41 -7.32 12.04 7.17
CA ASN A 41 -7.33 10.58 7.36
C ASN A 41 -8.73 9.94 7.29
N ILE A 42 -9.63 10.50 6.49
CA ILE A 42 -10.98 9.96 6.26
C ILE A 42 -11.29 9.64 4.79
N CYS A 43 -10.51 10.15 3.83
CA CYS A 43 -10.72 9.91 2.39
C CYS A 43 -9.51 9.25 1.74
N ARG A 44 -8.51 10.03 1.33
CA ARG A 44 -7.39 9.58 0.49
C ARG A 44 -6.48 8.56 1.18
N SER A 45 -5.98 8.87 2.36
CA SER A 45 -5.04 7.98 3.05
C SER A 45 -5.66 6.67 3.51
N PRO A 46 -6.89 6.60 4.05
CA PRO A 46 -7.50 5.31 4.34
C PRO A 46 -7.85 4.54 3.07
N MET A 47 -8.23 5.22 1.99
CA MET A 47 -8.45 4.55 0.69
C MET A 47 -7.15 3.87 0.22
N ALA A 48 -6.01 4.55 0.28
CA ALA A 48 -4.71 3.99 -0.07
C ALA A 48 -4.30 2.83 0.86
N GLU A 49 -4.53 2.97 2.17
CA GLU A 49 -4.26 1.89 3.14
C GLU A 49 -5.01 0.61 2.78
N TYR A 50 -6.32 0.70 2.56
CA TYR A 50 -7.14 -0.49 2.29
C TYR A 50 -6.93 -1.06 0.89
N VAL A 51 -6.68 -0.23 -0.13
CA VAL A 51 -6.28 -0.68 -1.46
C VAL A 51 -4.95 -1.43 -1.40
N MET A 52 -3.95 -0.90 -0.71
CA MET A 52 -2.65 -1.55 -0.57
C MET A 52 -2.76 -2.87 0.19
N LYS A 53 -3.54 -2.92 1.27
CA LYS A 53 -3.82 -4.16 2.00
C LYS A 53 -4.47 -5.23 1.11
N ASP A 54 -5.41 -4.83 0.26
CA ASP A 54 -6.06 -5.73 -0.70
C ASP A 54 -5.08 -6.26 -1.75
N LEU A 55 -4.21 -5.40 -2.29
CA LEU A 55 -3.18 -5.78 -3.26
C LEU A 55 -2.17 -6.78 -2.68
N VAL A 56 -1.65 -6.52 -1.48
CA VAL A 56 -0.69 -7.43 -0.83
C VAL A 56 -1.33 -8.77 -0.48
N LYS A 57 -2.60 -8.76 -0.07
CA LYS A 57 -3.38 -9.97 0.19
C LYS A 57 -3.54 -10.82 -1.07
N LYS A 58 -3.96 -10.21 -2.18
CA LYS A 58 -4.10 -10.89 -3.47
C LYS A 58 -2.79 -11.46 -4.00
N SER A 59 -1.67 -10.86 -3.60
CA SER A 59 -0.31 -11.30 -3.96
C SER A 59 0.27 -12.34 -2.98
N GLY A 60 -0.44 -12.68 -1.89
CA GLY A 60 0.03 -13.60 -0.86
C GLY A 60 1.18 -13.05 -0.01
N LEU A 61 1.25 -11.72 0.17
CA LEU A 61 2.36 -11.02 0.83
C LEU A 61 1.94 -10.37 2.17
N GLU A 62 0.81 -10.74 2.74
CA GLU A 62 0.25 -10.11 3.95
C GLU A 62 1.25 -10.08 5.12
N GLU A 63 2.01 -11.16 5.29
CA GLU A 63 2.98 -11.30 6.39
C GLU A 63 4.26 -10.45 6.18
N GLU A 64 4.43 -9.89 4.97
CA GLU A 64 5.60 -9.09 4.63
C GLU A 64 5.38 -7.58 4.78
N PHE A 65 4.13 -7.16 5.02
CA PHE A 65 3.75 -5.75 5.07
C PHE A 65 2.96 -5.38 6.31
N GLN A 66 3.30 -4.24 6.90
CA GLN A 66 2.47 -3.51 7.87
C GLN A 66 2.03 -2.20 7.23
N ILE A 67 0.73 -2.02 7.05
CA ILE A 67 0.17 -0.89 6.33
C ILE A 67 -0.80 -0.16 7.24
N ALA A 68 -0.65 1.16 7.35
CA ALA A 68 -1.50 2.02 8.15
C ALA A 68 -1.70 3.38 7.48
N SER A 69 -2.52 4.24 8.08
CA SER A 69 -2.71 5.60 7.62
C SER A 69 -2.86 6.59 8.78
N ALA A 70 -2.59 7.86 8.51
CA ALA A 70 -2.70 8.94 9.49
C ALA A 70 -3.05 10.27 8.82
N ALA A 71 -3.44 11.26 9.65
CA ALA A 71 -3.73 12.62 9.25
C ALA A 71 -2.60 13.58 9.63
N THR A 72 -2.42 14.64 8.87
CA THR A 72 -1.61 15.77 9.32
C THR A 72 -2.38 16.70 10.27
N SER A 73 -3.71 16.72 10.20
CA SER A 73 -4.57 17.54 11.05
C SER A 73 -5.21 16.75 12.21
N ARG A 74 -5.87 17.46 13.10
CA ARG A 74 -6.63 16.90 14.23
C ARG A 74 -8.14 16.93 14.00
N GLU A 75 -8.60 17.43 12.88
CA GLU A 75 -10.00 17.78 12.65
C GLU A 75 -10.93 16.56 12.70
N GLU A 76 -10.44 15.40 12.25
CA GLU A 76 -11.25 14.20 12.07
C GLU A 76 -10.86 13.04 13.01
N ILE A 77 -10.07 13.29 14.05
CA ILE A 77 -9.60 12.22 14.95
C ILE A 77 -10.77 11.39 15.48
N GLY A 78 -10.66 10.07 15.34
CA GLY A 78 -11.65 9.08 15.76
C GLY A 78 -12.75 8.80 14.74
N ASN A 79 -12.85 9.57 13.67
CA ASN A 79 -13.89 9.41 12.66
C ASN A 79 -13.60 8.21 11.73
N PRO A 80 -14.65 7.52 11.25
CA PRO A 80 -14.53 6.45 10.27
C PRO A 80 -14.19 6.99 8.88
N VAL A 81 -13.97 6.10 7.93
CA VAL A 81 -13.85 6.49 6.51
C VAL A 81 -15.10 7.25 6.07
N TYR A 82 -14.89 8.37 5.42
CA TYR A 82 -15.96 9.23 4.90
C TYR A 82 -16.90 8.42 3.98
N PRO A 83 -18.25 8.56 4.12
CA PRO A 83 -19.19 7.67 3.44
C PRO A 83 -18.97 7.50 1.93
N PRO A 84 -18.71 8.56 1.12
CA PRO A 84 -18.42 8.38 -0.31
C PRO A 84 -17.17 7.55 -0.59
N ALA A 85 -16.10 7.74 0.21
CA ALA A 85 -14.87 6.95 0.10
C ALA A 85 -15.13 5.48 0.47
N ARG A 86 -15.91 5.23 1.53
CA ARG A 86 -16.33 3.88 1.93
C ARG A 86 -17.13 3.19 0.84
N ARG A 87 -18.09 3.90 0.21
CA ARG A 87 -18.86 3.36 -0.92
C ARG A 87 -17.96 2.98 -2.09
N LYS A 88 -16.96 3.82 -2.40
CA LYS A 88 -16.00 3.54 -3.47
C LYS A 88 -15.18 2.27 -3.18
N LEU A 89 -14.69 2.10 -1.97
CA LEU A 89 -14.02 0.87 -1.54
C LEU A 89 -14.95 -0.35 -1.63
N ALA A 90 -16.20 -0.22 -1.17
CA ALA A 90 -17.20 -1.28 -1.22
C ALA A 90 -17.56 -1.71 -2.65
N GLU A 91 -17.60 -0.79 -3.61
CA GLU A 91 -17.78 -1.10 -5.04
C GLU A 91 -16.74 -2.08 -5.57
N HIS A 92 -15.54 -2.07 -4.98
CA HIS A 92 -14.42 -2.96 -5.32
C HIS A 92 -14.24 -4.12 -4.32
N GLY A 93 -15.23 -4.35 -3.44
CA GLY A 93 -15.21 -5.46 -2.49
C GLY A 93 -14.22 -5.31 -1.33
N ILE A 94 -13.83 -4.08 -1.00
CA ILE A 94 -12.83 -3.78 0.04
C ILE A 94 -13.52 -3.23 1.29
N PRO A 95 -13.60 -4.01 2.40
CA PRO A 95 -14.17 -3.53 3.67
C PRO A 95 -13.21 -2.59 4.41
N CYS A 96 -13.76 -1.62 5.14
CA CYS A 96 -12.98 -0.63 5.90
C CYS A 96 -13.64 -0.20 7.22
N GLU A 97 -14.44 -1.07 7.83
CA GLU A 97 -15.27 -0.72 9.01
C GLU A 97 -14.45 -0.45 10.27
N SER A 98 -13.24 -1.00 10.38
CA SER A 98 -12.40 -0.85 11.58
C SER A 98 -11.59 0.45 11.62
N HIS A 99 -11.69 1.31 10.60
CA HIS A 99 -10.91 2.53 10.52
C HIS A 99 -11.39 3.60 11.49
N ALA A 100 -10.43 4.22 12.20
CA ALA A 100 -10.61 5.43 12.97
C ALA A 100 -9.44 6.38 12.68
N ALA A 101 -9.75 7.60 12.26
CA ALA A 101 -8.73 8.59 11.92
C ALA A 101 -7.82 8.90 13.11
N ARG A 102 -6.51 8.97 12.88
CA ARG A 102 -5.52 9.36 13.87
C ARG A 102 -4.56 10.40 13.31
N GLN A 103 -3.93 11.18 14.17
CA GLN A 103 -2.92 12.12 13.73
C GLN A 103 -1.54 11.45 13.61
N LEU A 104 -0.78 11.89 12.62
CA LEU A 104 0.65 11.60 12.46
C LEU A 104 1.42 12.14 13.68
N ARG A 105 2.35 11.34 14.19
CA ARG A 105 3.21 11.67 15.32
C ARG A 105 4.67 11.66 14.89
N ASN A 106 5.51 12.39 15.62
CA ASN A 106 6.95 12.45 15.35
C ASN A 106 7.59 11.04 15.28
N HIS A 107 7.26 10.15 16.22
CA HIS A 107 7.85 8.81 16.27
C HIS A 107 7.39 7.87 15.14
N ASP A 108 6.32 8.19 14.40
CA ASP A 108 5.94 7.43 13.21
C ASP A 108 7.06 7.42 12.16
N TYR A 109 7.87 8.46 12.12
CA TYR A 109 9.01 8.54 11.21
C TYR A 109 10.04 7.42 11.45
N GLU A 110 10.30 7.07 12.70
CA GLU A 110 11.22 5.99 13.05
C GLU A 110 10.57 4.62 12.88
N GLU A 111 9.27 4.52 13.14
CA GLU A 111 8.53 3.27 13.10
C GLU A 111 8.31 2.75 11.67
N TYR A 112 8.00 3.64 10.73
CA TYR A 112 7.68 3.27 9.35
C TYR A 112 8.88 3.44 8.41
N ASP A 113 8.95 2.56 7.41
CA ASP A 113 9.99 2.61 6.38
C ASP A 113 9.67 3.66 5.31
N LEU A 114 8.39 3.83 4.99
CA LEU A 114 7.87 4.80 4.03
C LEU A 114 6.69 5.56 4.61
N LEU A 115 6.69 6.88 4.41
CA LEU A 115 5.58 7.78 4.71
C LEU A 115 5.13 8.41 3.39
N ILE A 116 3.94 8.05 2.93
CA ILE A 116 3.43 8.41 1.60
C ILE A 116 2.33 9.44 1.72
N GLY A 117 2.60 10.66 1.24
CA GLY A 117 1.64 11.75 1.16
C GLY A 117 0.85 11.74 -0.16
N MET A 118 -0.30 12.39 -0.16
CA MET A 118 -1.18 12.49 -1.33
C MET A 118 -0.90 13.73 -2.16
N ASP A 119 -0.49 14.81 -1.51
CA ASP A 119 -0.18 16.10 -2.13
C ASP A 119 1.02 16.78 -1.46
N LYS A 120 1.50 17.87 -2.05
CA LYS A 120 2.66 18.62 -1.54
C LYS A 120 2.40 19.25 -0.19
N ALA A 121 1.15 19.67 0.09
CA ALA A 121 0.76 20.18 1.40
C ALA A 121 0.89 19.09 2.48
N ASN A 122 0.52 17.86 2.16
CA ASN A 122 0.76 16.73 3.07
C ASN A 122 2.25 16.55 3.35
N LEU A 123 3.11 16.51 2.33
CA LEU A 123 4.56 16.39 2.52
C LEU A 123 5.13 17.50 3.39
N HIS A 124 4.73 18.76 3.14
CA HIS A 124 5.17 19.91 3.94
C HIS A 124 4.82 19.72 5.42
N ASN A 125 3.57 19.35 5.71
CA ASN A 125 3.11 19.13 7.08
C ASN A 125 3.74 17.89 7.73
N MET A 126 3.94 16.81 6.97
CA MET A 126 4.66 15.62 7.43
C MET A 126 6.09 15.98 7.85
N PHE A 127 6.80 16.71 7.01
CA PHE A 127 8.15 17.20 7.29
C PHE A 127 8.20 18.02 8.59
N ARG A 128 7.25 18.94 8.76
CA ARG A 128 7.15 19.78 9.97
C ARG A 128 6.85 18.95 11.22
N ILE A 129 5.91 18.00 11.15
CA ILE A 129 5.49 17.18 12.30
C ILE A 129 6.61 16.23 12.73
N CYS A 130 7.29 15.64 11.76
CA CYS A 130 8.36 14.65 12.02
C CYS A 130 9.73 15.28 12.27
N GLY A 131 9.87 16.59 12.09
CA GLY A 131 11.14 17.30 12.30
C GLY A 131 12.16 17.12 11.18
N GLY A 132 11.70 16.78 9.99
CA GLY A 132 12.53 16.61 8.78
C GLY A 132 12.34 15.25 8.13
N ASP A 133 13.12 14.98 7.08
CA ASP A 133 13.16 13.71 6.35
C ASP A 133 14.62 13.28 6.07
N PHE A 134 15.37 13.01 7.12
CA PHE A 134 16.80 12.71 7.05
C PHE A 134 17.12 11.41 6.29
N ASN A 135 16.20 10.45 6.28
CA ASN A 135 16.39 9.15 5.66
C ASN A 135 15.63 8.98 4.33
N ASN A 136 15.13 10.09 3.78
CA ASN A 136 14.37 10.10 2.51
C ASN A 136 13.22 9.08 2.47
N LYS A 137 12.39 9.08 3.54
CA LYS A 137 11.23 8.18 3.66
C LYS A 137 9.92 8.78 3.15
N MET A 138 9.86 10.11 2.95
CA MET A 138 8.64 10.83 2.58
C MET A 138 8.53 11.01 1.07
N HIS A 139 7.45 10.49 0.48
CA HIS A 139 7.20 10.50 -0.97
C HIS A 139 5.75 10.80 -1.29
N LEU A 140 5.49 11.29 -2.50
CA LEU A 140 4.14 11.37 -3.05
C LEU A 140 3.72 10.03 -3.63
N LEU A 141 2.46 9.65 -3.43
CA LEU A 141 1.94 8.38 -3.95
C LEU A 141 2.10 8.25 -5.46
N LEU A 142 1.82 9.31 -6.22
CA LEU A 142 1.88 9.29 -7.68
C LEU A 142 3.29 9.24 -8.27
N GLU A 143 4.34 9.44 -7.47
CA GLU A 143 5.71 9.13 -7.90
C GLU A 143 5.83 7.67 -8.35
N TYR A 144 5.18 6.76 -7.62
CA TYR A 144 5.18 5.32 -7.94
C TYR A 144 4.34 4.95 -9.15
N ALA A 145 3.45 5.84 -9.59
CA ALA A 145 2.70 5.70 -10.84
C ALA A 145 3.41 6.34 -12.05
N GLY A 146 4.68 6.74 -11.89
CA GLY A 146 5.43 7.43 -12.93
C GLY A 146 5.02 8.89 -13.14
N ARG A 147 4.36 9.49 -12.14
CA ARG A 147 3.85 10.88 -12.17
C ARG A 147 4.38 11.68 -10.96
N PRO A 148 5.71 11.94 -10.86
CA PRO A 148 6.34 12.49 -9.66
C PRO A 148 5.89 13.91 -9.28
N ASP A 149 5.41 14.69 -10.25
CA ASP A 149 4.96 16.07 -10.02
C ASP A 149 3.44 16.18 -9.86
N GLN A 150 2.71 15.06 -9.86
CA GLN A 150 1.25 15.04 -9.74
C GLN A 150 0.81 14.68 -8.32
N GLU A 151 -0.36 15.20 -7.98
CA GLU A 151 -1.00 15.05 -6.67
C GLU A 151 -2.30 14.27 -6.80
N VAL A 152 -2.63 13.47 -5.79
CA VAL A 152 -3.98 12.91 -5.65
C VAL A 152 -4.88 14.03 -5.15
N MET A 153 -5.80 14.48 -6.00
CA MET A 153 -6.72 15.56 -5.67
C MET A 153 -7.63 15.18 -4.51
N ASP A 154 -7.91 16.16 -3.65
CA ASP A 154 -8.75 15.92 -2.48
C ASP A 154 -10.23 15.84 -2.89
N PRO A 155 -10.86 14.65 -2.79
CA PRO A 155 -12.25 14.45 -3.21
C PRO A 155 -13.25 15.15 -2.30
N TRP A 156 -12.83 15.59 -1.12
CA TRP A 156 -13.64 16.45 -0.26
C TRP A 156 -14.04 17.75 -0.97
N TYR A 157 -13.10 18.33 -1.74
CA TYR A 157 -13.33 19.55 -2.49
C TYR A 157 -13.86 19.33 -3.90
N THR A 158 -13.37 18.29 -4.59
CA THR A 158 -13.75 18.02 -5.99
C THR A 158 -15.04 17.21 -6.13
N GLY A 159 -15.37 16.40 -5.11
CA GLY A 159 -16.46 15.42 -5.20
C GLY A 159 -16.16 14.24 -6.13
N ASP A 160 -14.98 14.19 -6.73
CA ASP A 160 -14.59 13.18 -7.72
C ASP A 160 -13.84 12.01 -7.06
N PHE A 161 -14.61 11.07 -6.51
CA PHE A 161 -14.06 9.85 -5.90
C PHE A 161 -13.59 8.83 -6.94
N ASP A 162 -14.05 8.92 -8.18
CA ASP A 162 -13.60 8.02 -9.25
C ASP A 162 -12.16 8.31 -9.64
N SER A 163 -11.82 9.59 -9.84
CA SER A 163 -10.43 10.00 -10.10
C SER A 163 -9.51 9.70 -8.93
N THR A 164 -9.97 9.92 -7.71
CA THR A 164 -9.21 9.57 -6.50
C THR A 164 -8.95 8.07 -6.43
N TRP A 165 -9.94 7.24 -6.68
CA TRP A 165 -9.80 5.79 -6.73
C TRP A 165 -8.75 5.37 -7.76
N GLN A 166 -8.83 5.89 -8.98
CA GLN A 166 -7.91 5.55 -10.06
C GLN A 166 -6.46 5.93 -9.71
N ASP A 167 -6.25 7.13 -9.19
CA ASP A 167 -4.93 7.60 -8.77
C ASP A 167 -4.36 6.76 -7.61
N VAL A 168 -5.20 6.46 -6.63
CA VAL A 168 -4.80 5.63 -5.49
C VAL A 168 -4.44 4.22 -5.94
N LEU A 169 -5.25 3.62 -6.80
CA LEU A 169 -4.98 2.28 -7.32
C LEU A 169 -3.66 2.22 -8.08
N GLU A 170 -3.46 3.11 -9.04
CA GLU A 170 -2.23 3.18 -9.84
C GLU A 170 -0.99 3.43 -8.97
N GLY A 171 -1.11 4.34 -8.00
CA GLY A 171 -0.03 4.63 -7.06
C GLY A 171 0.32 3.44 -6.17
N CYS A 172 -0.67 2.75 -5.63
CA CYS A 172 -0.46 1.56 -4.81
C CYS A 172 0.10 0.37 -5.60
N GLU A 173 -0.38 0.14 -6.82
CA GLU A 173 0.18 -0.89 -7.72
C GLU A 173 1.66 -0.61 -8.01
N GLY A 174 1.99 0.63 -8.40
CA GLY A 174 3.38 1.02 -8.64
C GLY A 174 4.26 0.94 -7.40
N LEU A 175 3.72 1.27 -6.23
CA LEU A 175 4.43 1.15 -4.95
C LEU A 175 4.73 -0.33 -4.64
N LEU A 176 3.76 -1.22 -4.80
CA LEU A 176 3.96 -2.65 -4.59
C LEU A 176 5.03 -3.19 -5.54
N ASP A 177 4.95 -2.87 -6.83
CA ASP A 177 5.94 -3.29 -7.83
C ASP A 177 7.36 -2.80 -7.49
N ASN A 178 7.49 -1.59 -6.96
CA ASN A 178 8.78 -1.02 -6.54
C ASN A 178 9.37 -1.75 -5.33
N LEU A 179 8.54 -2.32 -4.46
CA LEU A 179 8.96 -2.97 -3.21
C LEU A 179 9.21 -4.48 -3.38
N MET A 180 8.82 -5.06 -4.49
CA MET A 180 8.99 -6.47 -4.83
C MET A 180 10.32 -6.74 -5.53
#